data_3c37b41a66810d4b8e097060783b9c96
#
_entry.id   3c37b41a66810d4b8e097060783b9c96
#
_cell.length_a   1.000
_cell.length_b   1.000
_cell.length_c   1.000
_cell.angle_alpha   90.00
_cell.angle_beta   90.00
_cell.angle_gamma   90.00
#
_symmetry.space_group_name_H-M   'P 1'
#
loop_
_entity.id
_entity.type
_entity.pdbx_description
1 polymer ?
#
loop_
_entity_poly.entity_id
_entity_poly.type
_entity_poly.pdbx_seq_one_letter_code
_entity_poly.pdbx_strand_id
1 'polypeptide(L)'
;MKILLATDGAKQSNAAVDMLKRLVIHDGDHITVVSVVDLAMPMAMDIYGGYLPDTTEFEKAAKENATRILAETEKSLRSQLGDKKVDIATELLIGSPESRIVEMADEIKPDLIVVGSHGYSGWERLLLGSVSDAVVHHAPCSVMVVRCPSE
;
A
#
# COMPACT_ATOMS: atom_id res chain seq x y z
N MET A 1 1.53 10.36 16.79
CA MET A 1 1.22 9.00 16.29
C MET A 1 1.99 8.75 15.00
N LYS A 2 2.50 7.53 14.79
CA LYS A 2 3.12 7.10 13.53
C LYS A 2 2.16 6.18 12.79
N ILE A 3 1.85 6.49 11.54
CA ILE A 3 0.93 5.71 10.70
C ILE A 3 1.68 5.19 9.49
N LEU A 4 1.53 3.90 9.19
CA LEU A 4 1.97 3.29 7.95
C LEU A 4 0.74 3.05 7.06
N LEU A 5 0.67 3.71 5.91
CA LEU A 5 -0.41 3.58 4.93
C LEU A 5 0.09 2.83 3.71
N ALA A 6 -0.49 1.68 3.41
CA ALA A 6 -0.18 0.94 2.19
C ALA A 6 -1.22 1.23 1.09
N THR A 7 -0.74 1.54 -0.11
CA THR A 7 -1.58 1.85 -1.28
C THR A 7 -1.03 1.21 -2.56
N ASP A 8 -1.92 0.70 -3.38
CA ASP A 8 -1.65 0.23 -4.75
C ASP A 8 -2.40 1.06 -5.81
N GLY A 9 -3.07 2.14 -5.38
CA GLY A 9 -3.89 2.99 -6.24
C GLY A 9 -5.27 2.40 -6.59
N ALA A 10 -5.62 1.22 -6.09
CA ALA A 10 -6.94 0.65 -6.29
C ALA A 10 -8.04 1.39 -5.49
N LYS A 11 -9.31 1.17 -5.85
CA LYS A 11 -10.46 1.81 -5.18
C LYS A 11 -10.44 1.59 -3.66
N GLN A 12 -10.06 0.40 -3.21
CA GLN A 12 -10.02 0.03 -1.79
C GLN A 12 -8.87 0.70 -1.04
N SER A 13 -7.70 0.82 -1.64
CA SER A 13 -6.59 1.55 -1.04
C SER A 13 -6.85 3.06 -1.01
N ASN A 14 -7.54 3.61 -2.01
CA ASN A 14 -8.00 4.99 -1.99
C ASN A 14 -9.03 5.24 -0.87
N ALA A 15 -9.91 4.27 -0.58
CA ALA A 15 -10.79 4.34 0.58
C ALA A 15 -10.01 4.34 1.91
N ALA A 16 -8.86 3.66 1.98
CA ALA A 16 -7.96 3.74 3.14
C ALA A 16 -7.37 5.14 3.32
N VAL A 17 -6.95 5.78 2.22
CA VAL A 17 -6.52 7.20 2.22
C VAL A 17 -7.65 8.11 2.73
N ASP A 18 -8.88 7.91 2.23
CA ASP A 18 -10.04 8.70 2.66
C ASP A 18 -10.44 8.45 4.12
N MET A 19 -10.19 7.25 4.64
CA MET A 19 -10.47 6.95 6.04
C MET A 19 -9.54 7.72 6.98
N LEU A 20 -8.29 7.99 6.60
CA LEU A 20 -7.37 8.81 7.39
C LEU A 20 -7.92 10.21 7.68
N LYS A 21 -8.77 10.77 6.79
CA LYS A 21 -9.48 12.05 7.03
C LYS A 21 -10.37 12.03 8.26
N ARG A 22 -10.87 10.83 8.62
CA ARG A 22 -11.79 10.64 9.75
C ARG A 22 -11.06 10.34 11.05
N LEU A 23 -9.77 10.05 10.98
CA LEU A 23 -8.93 9.88 12.15
C LEU A 23 -8.55 11.25 12.72
N VAL A 24 -8.37 11.29 14.03
CA VAL A 24 -7.87 12.48 14.70
C VAL A 24 -6.37 12.55 14.51
N ILE A 25 -5.94 13.27 13.49
CA ILE A 25 -4.53 13.54 13.18
C ILE A 25 -4.13 14.86 13.80
N HIS A 26 -3.00 14.88 14.51
CA HIS A 26 -2.49 16.05 15.22
C HIS A 26 -1.18 16.55 14.61
N ASP A 27 -0.82 17.78 14.97
CA ASP A 27 0.51 18.32 14.66
C ASP A 27 1.60 17.44 15.29
N GLY A 28 2.64 17.15 14.52
CA GLY A 28 3.73 16.27 14.92
C GLY A 28 3.48 14.78 14.66
N ASP A 29 2.32 14.41 14.15
CA ASP A 29 2.09 13.03 13.67
C ASP A 29 2.91 12.76 12.38
N HIS A 30 3.23 11.49 12.15
CA HIS A 30 3.98 11.03 10.99
C HIS A 30 3.16 10.03 10.18
N ILE A 31 3.11 10.20 8.87
CA ILE A 31 2.45 9.27 7.95
C ILE A 31 3.50 8.79 6.94
N THR A 32 3.80 7.50 6.93
CA THR A 32 4.61 6.87 5.90
C THR A 32 3.69 6.17 4.92
N VAL A 33 3.70 6.61 3.66
CA VAL A 33 2.92 5.99 2.58
C VAL A 33 3.82 5.05 1.82
N VAL A 34 3.41 3.78 1.68
CA VAL A 34 4.17 2.78 0.94
C VAL A 34 3.36 2.24 -0.23
N SER A 35 4.03 2.01 -1.35
CA SER A 35 3.53 1.22 -2.47
C SER A 35 4.53 0.13 -2.78
N VAL A 36 4.05 -1.09 -2.99
CA VAL A 36 4.92 -2.25 -3.22
C VAL A 36 4.75 -2.73 -4.66
N VAL A 37 5.87 -2.87 -5.36
CA VAL A 37 5.91 -3.46 -6.70
C VAL A 37 6.38 -4.89 -6.58
N ASP A 38 5.51 -5.83 -6.90
CA ASP A 38 5.85 -7.24 -7.00
C ASP A 38 6.38 -7.53 -8.41
N LEU A 39 7.68 -7.82 -8.50
CA LEU A 39 8.35 -8.17 -9.74
C LEU A 39 8.46 -9.69 -9.94
N ALA A 40 7.77 -10.49 -9.11
CA ALA A 40 7.73 -11.93 -9.27
C ALA A 40 7.06 -12.27 -10.60
N MET A 41 7.85 -12.76 -11.55
CA MET A 41 7.33 -13.29 -12.81
C MET A 41 6.57 -14.58 -12.53
N PRO A 42 5.36 -14.76 -13.08
CA PRO A 42 4.72 -16.07 -13.04
C PRO A 42 5.64 -17.10 -13.71
N MET A 43 6.09 -18.11 -12.96
CA MET A 43 6.95 -19.20 -13.48
C MET A 43 6.31 -20.03 -14.61
N ALA A 44 5.10 -19.68 -15.04
CA ALA A 44 4.37 -20.39 -16.09
C ALA A 44 4.93 -20.21 -17.52
N MET A 45 5.93 -19.33 -17.73
CA MET A 45 6.50 -19.09 -19.07
C MET A 45 7.66 -20.00 -19.43
N ASP A 46 8.16 -20.83 -18.51
CA ASP A 46 9.35 -21.67 -18.74
C ASP A 46 9.05 -23.00 -19.47
N ILE A 47 7.77 -23.30 -19.72
CA ILE A 47 7.36 -24.62 -20.25
C ILE A 47 7.49 -24.71 -21.79
N TYR A 48 7.68 -23.62 -22.50
CA TYR A 48 7.68 -23.61 -23.98
C TYR A 48 8.96 -23.12 -24.65
N GLY A 49 10.13 -23.07 -23.96
CA GLY A 49 11.41 -22.76 -24.63
C GLY A 49 11.41 -21.46 -25.45
N GLY A 50 10.53 -20.53 -25.12
CA GLY A 50 10.33 -19.29 -25.83
C GLY A 50 11.09 -18.14 -25.20
N TYR A 51 11.59 -17.25 -26.03
CA TYR A 51 12.22 -15.98 -25.77
C TYR A 51 11.65 -15.33 -24.51
N LEU A 52 12.47 -15.19 -23.47
CA LEU A 52 12.10 -14.39 -22.29
C LEU A 52 11.92 -12.94 -22.75
N PRO A 53 10.74 -12.34 -22.60
CA PRO A 53 10.57 -10.94 -22.94
C PRO A 53 11.50 -10.10 -22.05
N ASP A 54 12.03 -9.01 -22.59
CA ASP A 54 12.83 -8.06 -21.84
C ASP A 54 11.96 -7.48 -20.70
N THR A 55 12.19 -7.94 -19.48
CA THR A 55 11.44 -7.54 -18.30
C THR A 55 11.71 -6.10 -17.87
N THR A 56 12.78 -5.50 -18.40
CA THR A 56 13.26 -4.16 -18.02
C THR A 56 12.22 -3.08 -18.24
N GLU A 57 11.53 -3.11 -19.39
CA GLU A 57 10.45 -2.16 -19.70
C GLU A 57 9.25 -2.34 -18.77
N PHE A 58 8.88 -3.58 -18.46
CA PHE A 58 7.79 -3.89 -17.54
C PHE A 58 8.12 -3.42 -16.12
N GLU A 59 9.32 -3.72 -15.63
CA GLU A 59 9.77 -3.28 -14.31
C GLU A 59 9.80 -1.76 -14.21
N LYS A 60 10.30 -1.08 -15.24
CA LYS A 60 10.33 0.37 -15.31
C LYS A 60 8.92 0.95 -15.23
N ALA A 61 8.00 0.45 -16.06
CA ALA A 61 6.61 0.91 -16.07
C ALA A 61 5.91 0.67 -14.73
N ALA A 62 6.15 -0.48 -14.08
CA ALA A 62 5.59 -0.78 -12.76
C ALA A 62 6.09 0.18 -11.67
N LYS A 63 7.40 0.47 -11.66
CA LYS A 63 8.00 1.44 -10.72
C LYS A 63 7.51 2.86 -10.96
N GLU A 64 7.42 3.29 -12.22
CA GLU A 64 6.89 4.61 -12.59
C GLU A 64 5.43 4.76 -12.15
N ASN A 65 4.59 3.73 -12.37
CA ASN A 65 3.20 3.75 -11.92
C ASN A 65 3.09 3.83 -10.39
N ALA A 66 3.87 3.04 -9.65
CA ALA A 66 3.86 3.08 -8.19
C ALA A 66 4.35 4.43 -7.65
N THR A 67 5.38 5.02 -8.26
CA THR A 67 5.86 6.36 -7.92
C THR A 67 4.77 7.42 -8.15
N ARG A 68 4.03 7.32 -9.24
CA ARG A 68 2.89 8.21 -9.52
C ARG A 68 1.80 8.07 -8.45
N ILE A 69 1.45 6.84 -8.07
CA ILE A 69 0.46 6.55 -7.02
C ILE A 69 0.89 7.19 -5.70
N LEU A 70 2.16 7.04 -5.30
CA LEU A 70 2.71 7.64 -4.09
C LEU A 70 2.59 9.17 -4.12
N ALA A 71 2.97 9.82 -5.22
CA ALA A 71 2.90 11.26 -5.36
C ALA A 71 1.44 11.79 -5.32
N GLU A 72 0.52 11.09 -5.98
CA GLU A 72 -0.92 11.44 -5.96
C GLU A 72 -1.50 11.27 -4.55
N THR A 73 -1.11 10.20 -3.84
CA THR A 73 -1.56 9.94 -2.46
C THR A 73 -1.02 11.00 -1.50
N GLU A 74 0.28 11.33 -1.58
CA GLU A 74 0.88 12.39 -0.77
C GLU A 74 0.17 13.74 -1.00
N LYS A 75 -0.03 14.12 -2.27
CA LYS A 75 -0.74 15.34 -2.62
C LYS A 75 -2.17 15.37 -2.05
N SER A 76 -2.88 14.24 -2.13
CA SER A 76 -4.23 14.10 -1.57
C SER A 76 -4.21 14.27 -0.05
N LEU A 77 -3.28 13.63 0.66
CA LEU A 77 -3.14 13.74 2.11
C LEU A 77 -2.82 15.17 2.53
N ARG A 78 -1.86 15.83 1.89
CA ARG A 78 -1.50 17.22 2.19
C ARG A 78 -2.68 18.17 1.99
N SER A 79 -3.43 18.00 0.91
CA SER A 79 -4.64 18.79 0.65
C SER A 79 -5.71 18.59 1.73
N GLN A 80 -5.82 17.37 2.28
CA GLN A 80 -6.82 17.03 3.29
C GLN A 80 -6.45 17.48 4.69
N LEU A 81 -5.16 17.42 5.03
CA LEU A 81 -4.65 17.81 6.34
C LEU A 81 -4.55 19.32 6.51
N GLY A 82 -4.59 20.08 5.39
CA GLY A 82 -4.55 21.54 5.41
C GLY A 82 -3.29 22.07 6.08
N ASP A 83 -3.46 22.97 7.05
CA ASP A 83 -2.35 23.65 7.74
C ASP A 83 -1.72 22.81 8.88
N LYS A 84 -2.17 21.56 9.08
CA LYS A 84 -1.60 20.69 10.11
C LYS A 84 -0.14 20.35 9.78
N LYS A 85 0.72 20.44 10.80
CA LYS A 85 2.14 20.11 10.71
C LYS A 85 2.36 18.62 10.87
N VAL A 86 1.99 17.85 9.82
CA VAL A 86 2.16 16.40 9.74
C VAL A 86 3.32 16.11 8.80
N ASP A 87 4.23 15.24 9.26
CA ASP A 87 5.31 14.75 8.41
C ASP A 87 4.79 13.60 7.54
N ILE A 88 4.94 13.73 6.21
CA ILE A 88 4.51 12.72 5.25
C ILE A 88 5.72 12.27 4.45
N ALA A 89 6.09 11.00 4.60
CA ALA A 89 7.12 10.33 3.82
C ALA A 89 6.46 9.33 2.83
N THR A 90 7.13 9.10 1.70
CA THR A 90 6.69 8.12 0.69
C THR A 90 7.81 7.14 0.39
N GLU A 91 7.52 5.85 0.34
CA GLU A 91 8.48 4.79 0.07
C GLU A 91 7.97 3.82 -0.99
N LEU A 92 8.80 3.59 -2.01
CA LEU A 92 8.59 2.54 -3.01
C LEU A 92 9.32 1.28 -2.57
N LEU A 93 8.59 0.22 -2.32
CA LEU A 93 9.13 -1.08 -1.93
C LEU A 93 9.07 -2.07 -3.09
N ILE A 94 10.03 -2.98 -3.14
CA ILE A 94 10.08 -4.03 -4.17
C ILE A 94 10.07 -5.39 -3.47
N GLY A 95 9.19 -6.28 -3.93
CA GLY A 95 9.03 -7.63 -3.41
C GLY A 95 7.58 -8.01 -3.18
N SER A 96 7.34 -9.03 -2.38
CA SER A 96 6.00 -9.46 -2.00
C SER A 96 5.34 -8.42 -1.09
N PRO A 97 4.16 -7.87 -1.44
CA PRO A 97 3.52 -6.81 -0.67
C PRO A 97 3.29 -7.18 0.80
N GLU A 98 2.83 -8.39 1.07
CA GLU A 98 2.58 -8.88 2.43
C GLU A 98 3.84 -8.86 3.30
N SER A 99 4.98 -9.29 2.77
CA SER A 99 6.24 -9.30 3.51
C SER A 99 6.81 -7.90 3.67
N ARG A 100 6.82 -7.12 2.58
CA ARG A 100 7.46 -5.79 2.58
C ARG A 100 6.74 -4.79 3.49
N ILE A 101 5.40 -4.86 3.60
CA ILE A 101 4.65 -3.99 4.51
C ILE A 101 4.96 -4.35 5.97
N VAL A 102 5.02 -5.64 6.32
CA VAL A 102 5.35 -6.08 7.68
C VAL A 102 6.79 -5.73 8.04
N GLU A 103 7.75 -5.96 7.15
CA GLU A 103 9.16 -5.58 7.34
C GLU A 103 9.30 -4.07 7.58
N MET A 104 8.64 -3.24 6.76
CA MET A 104 8.64 -1.78 6.95
C MET A 104 8.04 -1.40 8.31
N ALA A 105 6.96 -2.07 8.73
CA ALA A 105 6.37 -1.83 10.06
C ALA A 105 7.35 -2.21 11.18
N ASP A 106 8.12 -3.27 11.00
CA ASP A 106 9.17 -3.63 11.97
C ASP A 106 10.31 -2.61 12.03
N GLU A 107 10.65 -1.98 10.92
CA GLU A 107 11.69 -0.95 10.84
C GLU A 107 11.25 0.37 11.48
N ILE A 108 10.09 0.90 11.08
CA ILE A 108 9.67 2.25 11.50
C ILE A 108 8.86 2.26 12.80
N LYS A 109 8.42 1.08 13.28
CA LYS A 109 7.61 0.92 14.49
C LYS A 109 6.41 1.88 14.53
N PRO A 110 5.44 1.72 13.60
CA PRO A 110 4.25 2.55 13.59
C PRO A 110 3.31 2.17 14.73
N ASP A 111 2.42 3.09 15.11
CA ASP A 111 1.34 2.84 16.04
C ASP A 111 0.14 2.19 15.35
N LEU A 112 -0.01 2.46 14.05
CA LEU A 112 -1.13 2.00 13.24
C LEU A 112 -0.69 1.73 11.80
N ILE A 113 -1.08 0.56 11.27
CA ILE A 113 -1.04 0.26 9.84
C ILE A 113 -2.44 0.42 9.27
N VAL A 114 -2.58 1.10 8.12
CA VAL A 114 -3.84 1.26 7.40
C VAL A 114 -3.70 0.63 6.01
N VAL A 115 -4.58 -0.32 5.72
CA VAL A 115 -4.60 -1.04 4.43
C VAL A 115 -6.03 -1.13 3.88
N GLY A 116 -6.16 -1.20 2.56
CA GLY A 116 -7.42 -1.56 1.92
C GLY A 116 -7.72 -3.06 2.13
N SER A 117 -9.01 -3.42 2.18
CA SER A 117 -9.41 -4.83 2.36
C SER A 117 -9.04 -5.74 1.19
N HIS A 118 -8.88 -5.19 -0.02
CA HIS A 118 -8.47 -5.87 -1.24
C HIS A 118 -7.65 -4.93 -2.10
N GLY A 119 -6.76 -5.49 -2.94
CA GLY A 119 -6.10 -4.77 -4.02
C GLY A 119 -6.90 -4.90 -5.33
N TYR A 120 -6.19 -4.86 -6.47
CA TYR A 120 -6.77 -4.99 -7.80
C TYR A 120 -7.51 -6.31 -8.08
N SER A 121 -7.22 -7.39 -7.34
CA SER A 121 -7.77 -8.73 -7.56
C SER A 121 -9.06 -9.04 -6.79
N GLY A 122 -9.71 -8.05 -6.19
CA GLY A 122 -10.83 -8.24 -5.26
C GLY A 122 -12.07 -8.90 -5.87
N TRP A 123 -12.24 -10.21 -5.69
CA TRP A 123 -13.41 -10.93 -6.18
C TRP A 123 -14.39 -11.44 -5.10
N GLU A 124 -14.09 -11.47 -3.84
CA GLU A 124 -15.06 -11.99 -2.87
C GLU A 124 -15.28 -11.04 -1.69
N ARG A 125 -16.54 -10.60 -1.50
CA ARG A 125 -16.96 -9.64 -0.47
C ARG A 125 -16.83 -10.12 0.97
N LEU A 126 -16.49 -11.39 1.19
CA LEU A 126 -16.50 -12.02 2.52
C LEU A 126 -15.09 -12.23 3.09
N LEU A 127 -14.04 -12.26 2.26
CA LEU A 127 -12.68 -12.55 2.70
C LEU A 127 -11.80 -11.29 2.64
N LEU A 128 -10.79 -11.25 3.47
CA LEU A 128 -9.70 -10.28 3.35
C LEU A 128 -8.83 -10.68 2.14
N GLY A 129 -8.28 -9.70 1.43
CA GLY A 129 -7.26 -9.95 0.41
C GLY A 129 -5.98 -10.50 1.06
N SER A 130 -5.15 -11.21 0.29
CA SER A 130 -3.90 -11.83 0.78
C SER A 130 -3.03 -10.87 1.56
N VAL A 131 -2.84 -9.66 1.06
CA VAL A 131 -2.02 -8.63 1.72
C VAL A 131 -2.63 -8.19 3.05
N SER A 132 -3.92 -7.82 3.07
CA SER A 132 -4.57 -7.36 4.30
C SER A 132 -4.67 -8.48 5.34
N ASP A 133 -4.89 -9.71 4.93
CA ASP A 133 -4.91 -10.89 5.81
C ASP A 133 -3.53 -11.12 6.44
N ALA A 134 -2.48 -11.15 5.65
CA ALA A 134 -1.11 -11.33 6.13
C ALA A 134 -0.68 -10.20 7.07
N VAL A 135 -1.01 -8.94 6.73
CA VAL A 135 -0.69 -7.79 7.59
C VAL A 135 -1.41 -7.90 8.93
N VAL A 136 -2.70 -8.28 8.96
CA VAL A 136 -3.45 -8.48 10.23
C VAL A 136 -2.80 -9.55 11.10
N HIS A 137 -2.29 -10.64 10.51
CA HIS A 137 -1.69 -11.74 11.27
C HIS A 137 -0.26 -11.47 11.76
N HIS A 138 0.52 -10.67 11.02
CA HIS A 138 1.96 -10.53 11.27
C HIS A 138 2.40 -9.13 11.70
N ALA A 139 1.51 -8.13 11.69
CA ALA A 139 1.87 -6.77 12.06
C ALA A 139 2.31 -6.66 13.53
N PRO A 140 3.34 -5.86 13.83
CA PRO A 140 3.80 -5.63 15.21
C PRO A 140 2.95 -4.61 15.98
N CYS A 141 1.91 -4.05 15.35
CA CYS A 141 1.07 -2.99 15.92
C CYS A 141 -0.40 -3.13 15.50
N SER A 142 -1.24 -2.16 15.86
CA SER A 142 -2.65 -2.12 15.44
C SER A 142 -2.78 -2.03 13.93
N VAL A 143 -3.80 -2.71 13.37
CA VAL A 143 -4.10 -2.71 11.94
C VAL A 143 -5.53 -2.27 11.70
N MET A 144 -5.72 -1.30 10.82
CA MET A 144 -7.02 -0.87 10.30
C MET A 144 -7.18 -1.36 8.87
N VAL A 145 -8.15 -2.24 8.66
CA VAL A 145 -8.52 -2.69 7.32
C VAL A 145 -9.75 -1.94 6.86
N VAL A 146 -9.61 -1.17 5.79
CA VAL A 146 -10.67 -0.32 5.25
C VAL A 146 -11.37 -1.02 4.09
N ARG A 147 -12.69 -1.10 4.18
CA ARG A 147 -13.55 -1.61 3.11
C ARG A 147 -14.21 -0.45 2.38
N CYS A 148 -14.28 -0.54 1.04
CA CYS A 148 -15.17 0.34 0.31
C CYS A 148 -16.62 0.01 0.68
N PRO A 149 -17.48 1.02 0.91
CA PRO A 149 -18.92 0.79 0.94
C PRO A 149 -19.34 0.11 -0.38
N SER A 150 -20.15 -0.94 -0.27
CA SER A 150 -20.81 -1.50 -1.45
C SER A 150 -21.82 -0.47 -1.96
N GLU A 151 -21.74 -0.15 -3.23
CA GLU A 151 -22.83 0.54 -3.93
C GLU A 151 -24.06 -0.33 -3.94
#